data_f2b67976567a55995c443adc0fee6fef
#
_entry.id   f2b67976567a55995c443adc0fee6fef
#
_cell.length_a   1.000
_cell.length_b   1.000
_cell.length_c   1.000
_cell.angle_alpha   90.00
_cell.angle_beta   90.00
_cell.angle_gamma   90.00
#
_symmetry.space_group_name_H-M   'P 1'
#
loop_
_entity.id
_entity.type
_entity.pdbx_description
1 polymer ?
#
loop_
_entity_poly.entity_id
_entity_poly.type
_entity_poly.pdbx_seq_one_letter_code
_entity_poly.pdbx_strand_id
1 'polypeptide(L)'
;MNEIKSSDWTAILQSVAQVMTDNADHLCEMDARMGDGDLGLTMKKGYCALPEIYSGLEEADMGKRLSKSGMKMSSVVPSTMGTLMSSGWMEGGKRLVGKETVDAAGYAAFLRGFADGIIKRGKCAPGDRTVLDAVQPAAEAAEKAAAAGASLADTAQAALEGAKAGL
;
A
#
# COMPACT_ATOMS: atom_id res chain seq x y z
N MET A 1 18.85 6.18 1.84
CA MET A 1 17.86 7.13 1.24
C MET A 1 17.14 7.79 2.40
N ASN A 2 17.16 9.12 2.49
CA ASN A 2 16.51 9.84 3.59
C ASN A 2 15.13 10.37 3.22
N GLU A 3 14.85 10.43 1.93
CA GLU A 3 13.59 10.95 1.36
C GLU A 3 13.25 10.20 0.07
N ILE A 4 11.96 10.05 -0.22
CA ILE A 4 11.44 9.52 -1.48
C ILE A 4 10.96 10.71 -2.33
N LYS A 5 11.45 10.80 -3.56
CA LYS A 5 11.01 11.78 -4.56
C LYS A 5 9.93 11.18 -5.47
N SER A 6 9.23 12.03 -6.21
CA SER A 6 8.23 11.57 -7.17
C SER A 6 8.81 10.60 -8.22
N SER A 7 10.08 10.78 -8.61
CA SER A 7 10.79 9.88 -9.54
C SER A 7 11.04 8.48 -8.99
N ASP A 8 11.13 8.32 -7.68
CA ASP A 8 11.51 7.06 -7.04
C ASP A 8 10.32 6.09 -6.95
N TRP A 9 9.09 6.62 -7.01
CA TRP A 9 7.88 5.81 -6.84
C TRP A 9 7.73 4.73 -7.91
N THR A 10 8.15 4.97 -9.15
CA THR A 10 8.10 3.94 -10.19
C THR A 10 8.90 2.71 -9.79
N ALA A 11 10.14 2.91 -9.30
CA ALA A 11 11.01 1.81 -8.85
C ALA A 11 10.45 1.13 -7.58
N ILE A 12 9.89 1.90 -6.65
CA ILE A 12 9.21 1.35 -5.45
C ILE A 12 8.02 0.48 -5.86
N LEU A 13 7.18 0.97 -6.75
CA LEU A 13 6.02 0.23 -7.24
C LEU A 13 6.42 -1.04 -8.01
N GLN A 14 7.53 -1.00 -8.78
CA GLN A 14 8.09 -2.18 -9.43
C GLN A 14 8.55 -3.23 -8.40
N SER A 15 9.20 -2.81 -7.32
CA SER A 15 9.61 -3.71 -6.24
C SER A 15 8.40 -4.35 -5.55
N VAL A 16 7.35 -3.58 -5.30
CA VAL A 16 6.09 -4.12 -4.72
C VAL A 16 5.42 -5.09 -5.69
N ALA A 17 5.37 -4.76 -6.98
CA ALA A 17 4.82 -5.64 -8.01
C ALA A 17 5.58 -6.97 -8.11
N GLN A 18 6.91 -6.93 -7.95
CA GLN A 18 7.75 -8.14 -7.92
C GLN A 18 7.40 -9.02 -6.72
N VAL A 19 7.30 -8.43 -5.51
CA VAL A 19 6.89 -9.19 -4.30
C VAL A 19 5.52 -9.83 -4.49
N MET A 20 4.55 -9.14 -5.08
CA MET A 20 3.22 -9.71 -5.35
C MET A 20 3.28 -10.81 -6.40
N THR A 21 4.18 -10.70 -7.38
CA THR A 21 4.39 -11.74 -8.39
C THR A 21 5.00 -12.99 -7.77
N ASP A 22 6.02 -12.83 -6.95
CA ASP A 22 6.76 -13.94 -6.34
C ASP A 22 5.91 -14.72 -5.32
N ASN A 23 4.91 -14.07 -4.72
CA ASN A 23 4.02 -14.68 -3.74
C ASN A 23 2.62 -15.03 -4.30
N ALA A 24 2.38 -14.87 -5.61
CA ALA A 24 1.04 -15.05 -6.17
C ALA A 24 0.50 -16.48 -5.97
N ASP A 25 1.31 -17.49 -6.25
CA ASP A 25 0.90 -18.89 -6.10
C ASP A 25 0.60 -19.23 -4.63
N HIS A 26 1.44 -18.75 -3.71
CA HIS A 26 1.23 -18.93 -2.27
C HIS A 26 -0.08 -18.26 -1.79
N LEU A 27 -0.37 -17.05 -2.25
CA LEU A 27 -1.62 -16.37 -1.93
C LEU A 27 -2.84 -17.12 -2.48
N CYS A 28 -2.74 -17.67 -3.70
CA CYS A 28 -3.79 -18.51 -4.27
C CYS A 28 -4.01 -19.79 -3.46
N GLU A 29 -2.94 -20.47 -3.03
CA GLU A 29 -3.02 -21.66 -2.19
C GLU A 29 -3.67 -21.38 -0.82
N MET A 30 -3.33 -20.26 -0.22
CA MET A 30 -3.94 -19.84 1.05
C MET A 30 -5.43 -19.53 0.88
N ASP A 31 -5.78 -18.78 -0.16
CA ASP A 31 -7.16 -18.40 -0.45
C ASP A 31 -8.03 -19.60 -0.81
N ALA A 32 -7.50 -20.56 -1.57
CA ALA A 32 -8.21 -21.78 -1.95
C ALA A 32 -8.65 -22.68 -0.76
N ARG A 33 -8.14 -22.41 0.45
CA ARG A 33 -8.58 -23.15 1.65
C ARG A 33 -9.98 -22.75 2.12
N MET A 34 -10.40 -21.50 1.83
CA MET A 34 -11.67 -20.94 2.30
C MET A 34 -12.35 -20.03 1.25
N GLY A 35 -11.69 -19.75 0.12
CA GLY A 35 -12.12 -18.91 -0.97
C GLY A 35 -12.07 -19.62 -2.32
N ASP A 36 -12.03 -18.85 -3.40
CA ASP A 36 -12.00 -19.33 -4.78
C ASP A 36 -10.60 -19.48 -5.37
N GLY A 37 -9.55 -19.16 -4.58
CA GLY A 37 -8.16 -19.37 -4.95
C GLY A 37 -7.59 -18.36 -5.95
N ASP A 38 -8.21 -17.19 -6.12
CA ASP A 38 -7.80 -16.20 -7.11
C ASP A 38 -7.07 -14.99 -6.54
N LEU A 39 -6.90 -14.91 -5.20
CA LEU A 39 -6.31 -13.76 -4.50
C LEU A 39 -4.94 -13.38 -5.07
N GLY A 40 -4.06 -14.34 -5.27
CA GLY A 40 -2.72 -14.11 -5.79
C GLY A 40 -2.72 -13.53 -7.21
N LEU A 41 -3.61 -14.04 -8.07
CA LEU A 41 -3.78 -13.50 -9.44
C LEU A 41 -4.29 -12.07 -9.43
N THR A 42 -5.25 -11.79 -8.58
CA THR A 42 -5.80 -10.43 -8.37
C THR A 42 -4.72 -9.47 -7.89
N MET A 43 -3.95 -9.83 -6.86
CA MET A 43 -2.90 -8.99 -6.30
C MET A 43 -1.78 -8.75 -7.32
N LYS A 44 -1.27 -9.80 -7.96
CA LYS A 44 -0.28 -9.70 -9.04
C LYS A 44 -0.75 -8.76 -10.15
N LYS A 45 -1.95 -8.97 -10.69
CA LYS A 45 -2.50 -8.17 -11.78
C LYS A 45 -2.59 -6.68 -11.40
N GLY A 46 -3.11 -6.38 -10.22
CA GLY A 46 -3.29 -5.00 -9.74
C GLY A 46 -1.96 -4.29 -9.53
N TYR A 47 -1.04 -4.93 -8.81
CA TYR A 47 0.23 -4.31 -8.47
C TYR A 47 1.20 -4.22 -9.66
N CYS A 48 1.18 -5.18 -10.59
CA CYS A 48 1.98 -5.08 -11.83
C CYS A 48 1.53 -3.95 -12.75
N ALA A 49 0.28 -3.53 -12.69
CA ALA A 49 -0.20 -2.38 -13.46
C ALA A 49 0.20 -1.02 -12.87
N LEU A 50 0.46 -0.94 -11.56
CA LEU A 50 0.70 0.33 -10.86
C LEU A 50 1.91 1.12 -11.39
N PRO A 51 3.08 0.53 -11.68
CA PRO A 51 4.24 1.28 -12.19
C PRO A 51 3.94 2.02 -13.50
N GLU A 52 3.28 1.36 -14.45
CA GLU A 52 2.89 1.94 -15.73
C GLU A 52 1.80 3.00 -15.55
N ILE A 53 0.79 2.71 -14.73
CA ILE A 53 -0.26 3.67 -14.40
C ILE A 53 0.34 4.94 -13.81
N TYR A 54 1.25 4.80 -12.82
CA TYR A 54 1.88 5.93 -12.15
C TYR A 54 2.72 6.77 -13.12
N SER A 55 3.58 6.13 -13.92
CA SER A 55 4.45 6.82 -14.88
C SER A 55 3.69 7.48 -16.03
N GLY A 56 2.56 6.91 -16.45
CA GLY A 56 1.72 7.44 -17.54
C GLY A 56 0.76 8.57 -17.12
N LEU A 57 0.74 8.97 -15.83
CA LEU A 57 -0.10 10.07 -15.38
C LEU A 57 0.61 11.42 -15.54
N GLU A 58 -0.01 12.36 -16.24
CA GLU A 58 0.40 13.77 -16.34
C GLU A 58 -0.06 14.56 -15.10
N GLU A 59 0.42 14.17 -13.91
CA GLU A 59 0.13 14.83 -12.66
C GLU A 59 1.45 15.18 -11.94
N ALA A 60 1.68 16.46 -11.71
CA ALA A 60 2.92 16.92 -11.09
C ALA A 60 2.98 16.62 -9.59
N ASP A 61 1.84 16.73 -8.90
CA ASP A 61 1.72 16.45 -7.47
C ASP A 61 1.79 14.93 -7.21
N MET A 62 2.81 14.52 -6.48
CA MET A 62 3.09 13.12 -6.15
C MET A 62 1.91 12.45 -5.42
N GLY A 63 1.32 13.12 -4.45
CA GLY A 63 0.20 12.58 -3.68
C GLY A 63 -1.05 12.38 -4.54
N LYS A 64 -1.35 13.36 -5.41
CA LYS A 64 -2.44 13.24 -6.37
C LYS A 64 -2.17 12.12 -7.40
N ARG A 65 -0.91 11.98 -7.84
CA ARG A 65 -0.51 10.93 -8.78
C ARG A 65 -0.72 9.56 -8.17
N LEU A 66 -0.29 9.34 -6.92
CA LEU A 66 -0.51 8.09 -6.18
C LEU A 66 -2.01 7.81 -5.98
N SER A 67 -2.78 8.83 -5.59
CA SER A 67 -4.22 8.68 -5.41
C SER A 67 -4.95 8.32 -6.73
N LYS A 68 -4.59 8.97 -7.84
CA LYS A 68 -5.11 8.64 -9.19
C LYS A 68 -4.68 7.24 -9.64
N SER A 69 -3.47 6.81 -9.28
CA SER A 69 -2.99 5.45 -9.57
C SER A 69 -3.84 4.40 -8.86
N GLY A 70 -4.15 4.61 -7.57
CA GLY A 70 -5.07 3.76 -6.82
C GLY A 70 -6.46 3.71 -7.47
N MET A 71 -6.99 4.84 -7.90
CA MET A 71 -8.29 4.88 -8.60
C MET A 71 -8.26 4.08 -9.90
N LYS A 72 -7.21 4.20 -10.72
CA LYS A 72 -7.07 3.42 -11.96
C LYS A 72 -6.88 1.92 -11.68
N MET A 73 -6.18 1.55 -10.60
CA MET A 73 -6.01 0.17 -10.18
C MET A 73 -7.35 -0.52 -9.94
N SER A 74 -8.35 0.17 -9.38
CA SER A 74 -9.68 -0.41 -9.15
C SER A 74 -10.38 -0.87 -10.43
N SER A 75 -10.07 -0.24 -11.56
CA SER A 75 -10.60 -0.66 -12.87
C SER A 75 -9.84 -1.86 -13.47
N VAL A 76 -8.58 -2.04 -13.06
CA VAL A 76 -7.74 -3.19 -13.51
C VAL A 76 -8.16 -4.47 -12.78
N VAL A 77 -8.50 -4.34 -11.48
CA VAL A 77 -8.87 -5.46 -10.60
C VAL A 77 -10.20 -5.17 -9.90
N PRO A 78 -11.33 -5.35 -10.59
CA PRO A 78 -12.67 -5.09 -10.05
C PRO A 78 -13.12 -6.23 -9.12
N SER A 79 -12.37 -6.48 -8.05
CA SER A 79 -12.64 -7.47 -7.00
C SER A 79 -12.76 -6.79 -5.63
N THR A 80 -13.19 -7.51 -4.62
CA THR A 80 -13.24 -7.01 -3.24
C THR A 80 -11.86 -6.58 -2.77
N MET A 81 -10.85 -7.44 -2.89
CA MET A 81 -9.49 -7.14 -2.48
C MET A 81 -8.88 -6.02 -3.32
N GLY A 82 -9.06 -6.04 -4.65
CA GLY A 82 -8.61 -4.96 -5.53
C GLY A 82 -9.21 -3.61 -5.15
N THR A 83 -10.47 -3.58 -4.76
CA THR A 83 -11.15 -2.36 -4.30
C THR A 83 -10.60 -1.86 -2.96
N LEU A 84 -10.30 -2.76 -2.01
CA LEU A 84 -9.70 -2.39 -0.72
C LEU A 84 -8.31 -1.80 -0.91
N MET A 85 -7.43 -2.49 -1.67
CA MET A 85 -6.08 -2.02 -1.95
C MET A 85 -6.10 -0.67 -2.68
N SER A 86 -6.95 -0.52 -3.70
CA SER A 86 -7.12 0.74 -4.42
C SER A 86 -7.54 1.88 -3.49
N SER A 87 -8.46 1.62 -2.55
CA SER A 87 -8.88 2.61 -1.54
C SER A 87 -7.74 2.99 -0.61
N GLY A 88 -6.90 2.03 -0.22
CA GLY A 88 -5.67 2.28 0.53
C GLY A 88 -4.73 3.22 -0.23
N TRP A 89 -4.41 2.92 -1.50
CA TRP A 89 -3.58 3.78 -2.35
C TRP A 89 -4.16 5.18 -2.50
N MET A 90 -5.47 5.31 -2.68
CA MET A 90 -6.15 6.60 -2.82
C MET A 90 -6.03 7.45 -1.57
N GLU A 91 -6.34 6.91 -0.40
CA GLU A 91 -6.31 7.66 0.86
C GLU A 91 -4.86 7.90 1.33
N GLY A 92 -3.94 6.93 1.15
CA GLY A 92 -2.52 7.11 1.39
C GLY A 92 -1.93 8.23 0.53
N GLY A 93 -2.21 8.26 -0.77
CA GLY A 93 -1.78 9.31 -1.67
C GLY A 93 -2.29 10.69 -1.25
N LYS A 94 -3.52 10.81 -0.78
CA LYS A 94 -4.09 12.09 -0.28
C LYS A 94 -3.29 12.68 0.87
N ARG A 95 -2.66 11.87 1.72
CA ARG A 95 -1.80 12.32 2.82
C ARG A 95 -0.50 12.98 2.33
N LEU A 96 -0.14 12.75 1.07
CA LEU A 96 1.07 13.28 0.46
C LEU A 96 0.83 14.46 -0.50
N VAL A 97 -0.42 14.91 -0.66
CA VAL A 97 -0.74 16.05 -1.54
C VAL A 97 0.03 17.30 -1.09
N GLY A 98 0.68 17.97 -2.05
CA GLY A 98 1.48 19.17 -1.82
C GLY A 98 2.89 18.90 -1.27
N LYS A 99 3.29 17.64 -1.09
CA LYS A 99 4.65 17.29 -0.67
C LYS A 99 5.56 17.10 -1.90
N GLU A 100 6.76 17.69 -1.84
CA GLU A 100 7.79 17.50 -2.86
C GLU A 100 8.59 16.21 -2.64
N THR A 101 8.79 15.85 -1.37
CA THR A 101 9.47 14.63 -0.93
C THR A 101 8.71 13.96 0.21
N VAL A 102 8.96 12.68 0.42
CA VAL A 102 8.41 11.88 1.52
C VAL A 102 9.56 11.45 2.43
N ASP A 103 9.59 12.02 3.61
CA ASP A 103 10.44 11.61 4.73
C ASP A 103 9.77 10.50 5.57
N ALA A 104 10.37 10.15 6.69
CA ALA A 104 9.83 9.16 7.62
C ALA A 104 8.41 9.48 8.09
N ALA A 105 8.13 10.75 8.42
CA ALA A 105 6.80 11.20 8.86
C ALA A 105 5.79 11.13 7.71
N GLY A 106 6.20 11.53 6.51
CA GLY A 106 5.38 11.40 5.29
C GLY A 106 5.04 9.96 4.95
N TYR A 107 6.02 9.06 5.07
CA TYR A 107 5.81 7.63 4.86
C TYR A 107 4.82 7.03 5.88
N ALA A 108 4.98 7.35 7.16
CA ALA A 108 4.04 6.94 8.20
C ALA A 108 2.62 7.48 7.93
N ALA A 109 2.50 8.75 7.53
CA ALA A 109 1.22 9.34 7.15
C ALA A 109 0.59 8.64 5.94
N PHE A 110 1.39 8.23 4.94
CA PHE A 110 0.92 7.44 3.81
C PHE A 110 0.35 6.09 4.27
N LEU A 111 1.05 5.35 5.11
CA LEU A 111 0.59 4.06 5.64
C LEU A 111 -0.68 4.22 6.48
N ARG A 112 -0.77 5.26 7.31
CA ARG A 112 -2.00 5.58 8.05
C ARG A 112 -3.16 5.84 7.09
N GLY A 113 -2.96 6.67 6.08
CA GLY A 113 -3.97 6.91 5.05
C GLY A 113 -4.38 5.62 4.33
N PHE A 114 -3.43 4.73 4.07
CA PHE A 114 -3.70 3.43 3.45
C PHE A 114 -4.61 2.56 4.34
N ALA A 115 -4.33 2.47 5.64
CA ALA A 115 -5.18 1.79 6.61
C ALA A 115 -6.59 2.42 6.67
N ASP A 116 -6.67 3.75 6.76
CA ASP A 116 -7.93 4.49 6.79
C ASP A 116 -8.79 4.22 5.53
N GLY A 117 -8.15 4.10 4.37
CA GLY A 117 -8.82 3.75 3.12
C GLY A 117 -9.44 2.36 3.15
N ILE A 118 -8.74 1.38 3.73
CA ILE A 118 -9.26 0.02 3.92
C ILE A 118 -10.42 0.02 4.91
N ILE A 119 -10.28 0.67 6.05
CA ILE A 119 -11.35 0.79 7.07
C ILE A 119 -12.62 1.41 6.46
N LYS A 120 -12.45 2.55 5.79
CA LYS A 120 -13.56 3.29 5.18
C LYS A 120 -14.31 2.46 4.14
N ARG A 121 -13.58 1.71 3.31
CA ARG A 121 -14.14 0.93 2.22
C ARG A 121 -14.67 -0.42 2.69
N GLY A 122 -13.90 -1.12 3.52
CA GLY A 122 -14.20 -2.47 4.01
C GLY A 122 -15.15 -2.47 5.20
N LYS A 123 -15.30 -1.32 5.90
CA LYS A 123 -16.06 -1.21 7.15
C LYS A 123 -15.62 -2.26 8.18
N CYS A 124 -14.32 -2.58 8.16
CA CYS A 124 -13.70 -3.55 9.05
C CYS A 124 -13.01 -2.87 10.23
N ALA A 125 -12.80 -3.63 11.29
CA ALA A 125 -12.08 -3.25 12.50
C ALA A 125 -10.92 -4.23 12.75
N PRO A 126 -9.92 -3.85 13.56
CA PRO A 126 -8.88 -4.78 14.00
C PRO A 126 -9.48 -6.02 14.66
N GLY A 127 -8.97 -7.20 14.31
CA GLY A 127 -9.46 -8.49 14.80
C GLY A 127 -10.54 -9.15 13.91
N ASP A 128 -11.00 -8.47 12.87
CA ASP A 128 -11.98 -9.02 11.92
C ASP A 128 -11.36 -10.06 10.95
N ARG A 129 -10.08 -10.37 11.10
CA ARG A 129 -9.31 -11.29 10.24
C ARG A 129 -9.32 -10.84 8.77
N THR A 130 -8.94 -9.60 8.55
CA THR A 130 -8.84 -8.97 7.24
C THR A 130 -7.40 -8.47 7.00
N VAL A 131 -7.13 -7.96 5.79
CA VAL A 131 -5.87 -7.31 5.48
C VAL A 131 -5.54 -6.13 6.41
N LEU A 132 -6.55 -5.56 7.08
CA LEU A 132 -6.37 -4.48 8.05
C LEU A 132 -5.52 -4.94 9.25
N ASP A 133 -5.61 -6.21 9.65
CA ASP A 133 -4.87 -6.74 10.79
C ASP A 133 -3.35 -6.73 10.58
N ALA A 134 -2.88 -6.70 9.32
CA ALA A 134 -1.49 -6.46 8.99
C ALA A 134 -1.19 -4.97 8.75
N VAL A 135 -2.08 -4.26 8.03
CA VAL A 135 -1.82 -2.89 7.58
C VAL A 135 -1.89 -1.87 8.71
N GLN A 136 -2.81 -2.02 9.66
CA GLN A 136 -2.93 -1.10 10.77
C GLN A 136 -1.72 -1.17 11.72
N PRO A 137 -1.26 -2.34 12.20
CA PRO A 137 -0.03 -2.41 13.00
C PRO A 137 1.20 -1.90 12.26
N ALA A 138 1.28 -2.07 10.94
CA ALA A 138 2.34 -1.48 10.12
C ALA A 138 2.33 0.05 10.20
N ALA A 139 1.15 0.67 10.05
CA ALA A 139 1.00 2.11 10.16
C ALA A 139 1.35 2.64 11.56
N GLU A 140 0.87 1.97 12.61
CA GLU A 140 1.16 2.33 14.01
C GLU A 140 2.65 2.24 14.34
N ALA A 141 3.33 1.18 13.88
CA ALA A 141 4.76 1.02 14.06
C ALA A 141 5.56 2.09 13.32
N ALA A 142 5.16 2.43 12.08
CA ALA A 142 5.76 3.52 11.32
C ALA A 142 5.58 4.88 12.01
N GLU A 143 4.40 5.20 12.49
CA GLU A 143 4.12 6.43 13.22
C GLU A 143 4.97 6.55 14.48
N LYS A 144 5.08 5.47 15.25
CA LYS A 144 5.91 5.43 16.46
C LYS A 144 7.39 5.62 16.14
N ALA A 145 7.92 4.95 15.12
CA ALA A 145 9.31 5.07 14.70
C ALA A 145 9.63 6.50 14.19
N ALA A 146 8.78 7.05 13.33
CA ALA A 146 8.94 8.40 12.81
C ALA A 146 8.88 9.46 13.93
N ALA A 147 7.95 9.32 14.88
CA ALA A 147 7.84 10.22 16.04
C ALA A 147 9.08 10.14 16.96
N ALA A 148 9.74 9.00 17.00
CA ALA A 148 11.01 8.82 17.71
C ALA A 148 12.24 9.35 16.95
N GLY A 149 12.06 9.93 15.75
CA GLY A 149 13.14 10.48 14.93
C GLY A 149 13.92 9.43 14.13
N ALA A 150 13.34 8.24 13.92
CA ALA A 150 13.96 7.19 13.11
C ALA A 150 14.17 7.64 11.65
N SER A 151 15.16 7.07 10.99
CA SER A 151 15.35 7.28 9.55
C SER A 151 14.17 6.71 8.75
N LEU A 152 14.02 7.13 7.50
CA LEU A 152 13.01 6.56 6.59
C LEU A 152 13.16 5.04 6.46
N ALA A 153 14.39 4.54 6.36
CA ALA A 153 14.67 3.11 6.27
C ALA A 153 14.25 2.35 7.53
N ASP A 154 14.59 2.88 8.71
CA ASP A 154 14.22 2.27 9.99
C ASP A 154 12.71 2.33 10.21
N THR A 155 12.06 3.41 9.77
CA THR A 155 10.59 3.55 9.80
C THR A 155 9.92 2.53 8.90
N ALA A 156 10.45 2.29 7.70
CA ALA A 156 9.94 1.25 6.79
C ALA A 156 10.16 -0.16 7.37
N GLN A 157 11.30 -0.40 8.01
CA GLN A 157 11.58 -1.68 8.69
C GLN A 157 10.61 -1.89 9.86
N ALA A 158 10.37 -0.85 10.67
CA ALA A 158 9.39 -0.92 11.77
C ALA A 158 7.98 -1.24 11.25
N ALA A 159 7.57 -0.64 10.12
CA ALA A 159 6.30 -0.96 9.47
C ALA A 159 6.20 -2.43 9.07
N LEU A 160 7.27 -2.98 8.47
CA LEU A 160 7.32 -4.40 8.08
C LEU A 160 7.17 -5.32 9.31
N GLU A 161 7.88 -5.05 10.39
CA GLU A 161 7.77 -5.84 11.62
C GLU A 161 6.38 -5.69 12.27
N GLY A 162 5.80 -4.48 12.21
CA GLY A 162 4.41 -4.25 12.64
C GLY A 162 3.41 -5.09 11.84
N ALA A 163 3.56 -5.12 10.50
CA ALA A 163 2.72 -5.95 9.64
C ALA A 163 2.82 -7.45 10.00
N LYS A 164 4.04 -7.95 10.20
CA LYS A 164 4.27 -9.37 10.59
C LYS A 164 3.67 -9.71 11.95
N ALA A 165 3.71 -8.77 12.89
CA ALA A 165 3.17 -8.99 14.23
C ALA A 165 1.63 -9.01 14.25
N GLY A 166 0.99 -8.43 13.23
CA GLY A 166 -0.47 -8.42 13.08
C GLY A 166 -1.04 -9.64 12.36
N LEU A 167 -0.18 -10.51 11.80
CA LEU A 167 -0.59 -11.75 11.13
C LEU A 167 -0.71 -12.91 12.13
#